data_254d033b79222fcf090262583aa10381
#
_entry.id   254d033b79222fcf090262583aa10381
#
_cell.length_a   1.000
_cell.length_b   1.000
_cell.length_c   1.000
_cell.angle_alpha   90.00
_cell.angle_beta   90.00
_cell.angle_gamma   90.00
#
_symmetry.space_group_name_H-M   'P 1'
#
loop_
_entity.id
_entity.type
_entity.pdbx_description
1 polymer ?
#
loop_
_entity_poly.entity_id
_entity_poly.type
_entity_poly.pdbx_seq_one_letter_code
_entity_poly.pdbx_strand_id
1 'polypeptide(L)'
;DRNGLRYGVMIRLLGTEDTMDVMAIHMKSGCFVNDYTTSDRSACEVLEKQVPILDKWIESHIKEKRKFVILGDFNHRLTTKNNKFWSVLNEIDGERILLKNSMQDLKGCHPKYPAPIDHIIMGPYAAELQKPGSELVHYFPKSGEQMVQDDMLSDHCPISVVLKIN
;
A
#
# COMPACT_ATOMS: atom_id res chain seq x y z
N ASP A 1 -12.96 21.14 4.00
CA ASP A 1 -13.65 20.46 2.90
C ASP A 1 -14.39 19.23 3.45
N ARG A 2 -15.73 19.21 3.36
CA ARG A 2 -16.56 18.14 3.93
C ARG A 2 -16.42 16.79 3.22
N ASN A 3 -15.70 16.76 2.10
CA ASN A 3 -15.53 15.55 1.28
C ASN A 3 -14.27 14.74 1.64
N GLY A 4 -13.56 15.11 2.72
CA GLY A 4 -12.48 14.30 3.26
C GLY A 4 -11.39 13.98 2.23
N LEU A 5 -10.95 14.99 1.45
CA LEU A 5 -9.79 14.83 0.58
C LEU A 5 -8.60 14.38 1.42
N ARG A 6 -8.09 13.22 1.13
CA ARG A 6 -6.90 12.66 1.76
C ARG A 6 -5.72 12.90 0.83
N TYR A 7 -4.69 13.56 1.34
CA TYR A 7 -3.51 13.91 0.56
C TYR A 7 -2.43 12.86 0.73
N GLY A 8 -1.68 12.59 -0.33
CA GLY A 8 -0.38 11.92 -0.22
C GLY A 8 0.70 12.94 0.16
N VAL A 9 1.64 12.51 0.99
CA VAL A 9 2.85 13.28 1.32
C VAL A 9 4.03 12.57 0.68
N MET A 10 4.80 13.29 -0.14
CA MET A 10 6.01 12.76 -0.76
C MET A 10 7.24 13.40 -0.13
N ILE A 11 8.22 12.59 0.20
CA ILE A 11 9.57 13.01 0.57
C ILE A 11 10.58 12.38 -0.38
N ARG A 12 11.70 13.07 -0.60
CA ARG A 12 12.83 12.52 -1.34
C ARG A 12 13.99 12.27 -0.40
N LEU A 13 14.40 11.01 -0.33
CA LEU A 13 15.61 10.62 0.37
C LEU A 13 16.80 10.80 -0.56
N LEU A 14 17.80 11.55 -0.09
CA LEU A 14 19.03 11.79 -0.83
C LEU A 14 20.14 10.93 -0.22
N GLY A 15 20.59 9.93 -0.95
CA GLY A 15 21.79 9.16 -0.63
C GLY A 15 23.03 9.76 -1.31
N THR A 16 24.18 9.13 -1.09
CA THR A 16 25.45 9.57 -1.72
C THR A 16 25.48 9.30 -3.22
N GLU A 17 24.85 8.23 -3.66
CA GLU A 17 24.85 7.81 -5.08
C GLU A 17 23.43 7.70 -5.65
N ASP A 18 22.41 7.68 -4.79
CA ASP A 18 21.02 7.39 -5.16
C ASP A 18 20.02 8.34 -4.53
N THR A 19 18.91 8.50 -5.20
CA THR A 19 17.71 9.16 -4.64
C THR A 19 16.55 8.20 -4.65
N MET A 20 15.67 8.30 -3.64
CA MET A 20 14.46 7.51 -3.57
C MET A 20 13.27 8.39 -3.16
N ASP A 21 12.21 8.33 -3.93
CA ASP A 21 10.95 9.01 -3.60
C ASP A 21 10.09 8.10 -2.72
N VAL A 22 9.65 8.62 -1.58
CA VAL A 22 8.78 7.91 -0.64
C VAL A 22 7.48 8.67 -0.52
N MET A 23 6.37 8.01 -0.87
CA MET A 23 5.03 8.57 -0.78
C MET A 23 4.26 7.89 0.35
N ALA A 24 3.82 8.67 1.33
CA ALA A 24 2.86 8.22 2.34
C ALA A 24 1.44 8.58 1.90
N ILE A 25 0.52 7.60 1.95
CA ILE A 25 -0.87 7.77 1.52
C ILE A 25 -1.86 7.26 2.56
N HIS A 26 -3.08 7.81 2.49
CA HIS A 26 -4.24 7.31 3.19
C HIS A 26 -5.43 7.37 2.25
N MET A 27 -5.81 6.25 1.65
CA MET A 27 -6.86 6.17 0.64
C MET A 27 -8.26 6.15 1.26
N LYS A 28 -9.29 6.26 0.43
CA LYS A 28 -10.70 6.26 0.89
C LYS A 28 -11.07 4.92 1.53
N SER A 29 -11.55 4.97 2.76
CA SER A 29 -12.10 3.82 3.49
C SER A 29 -13.51 3.45 3.03
N GLY A 30 -13.90 2.18 3.25
CA GLY A 30 -15.27 1.70 3.07
C GLY A 30 -15.56 1.04 1.72
N CYS A 31 -14.59 1.00 0.80
CA CYS A 31 -14.69 0.26 -0.46
C CYS A 31 -13.84 -1.02 -0.37
N PHE A 32 -14.40 -2.12 0.12
CA PHE A 32 -13.68 -3.38 0.35
C PHE A 32 -14.04 -4.48 -0.67
N VAL A 33 -14.55 -4.09 -1.85
CA VAL A 33 -14.86 -5.01 -2.96
C VAL A 33 -13.63 -5.19 -3.86
N ASN A 34 -13.49 -6.35 -4.50
CA ASN A 34 -12.35 -6.62 -5.38
C ASN A 34 -12.37 -5.73 -6.64
N ASP A 35 -13.55 -5.43 -7.17
CA ASP A 35 -13.73 -4.51 -8.30
C ASP A 35 -14.54 -3.29 -7.83
N TYR A 36 -13.84 -2.19 -7.58
CA TYR A 36 -14.45 -0.95 -7.13
C TYR A 36 -15.26 -0.25 -8.23
N THR A 37 -15.00 -0.55 -9.51
CA THR A 37 -15.66 0.10 -10.65
C THR A 37 -17.08 -0.40 -10.89
N THR A 38 -17.44 -1.54 -10.30
CA THR A 38 -18.77 -2.16 -10.42
C THR A 38 -19.66 -1.92 -9.21
N SER A 39 -19.20 -1.14 -8.23
CA SER A 39 -19.91 -0.91 -6.96
C SER A 39 -20.57 0.46 -6.94
N ASP A 40 -21.83 0.51 -6.54
CA ASP A 40 -22.64 1.72 -6.35
C ASP A 40 -22.40 2.43 -5.01
N ARG A 41 -21.45 1.95 -4.20
CA ARG A 41 -21.09 2.57 -2.92
C ARG A 41 -20.34 3.89 -3.15
N SER A 42 -20.78 4.96 -2.50
CA SER A 42 -20.12 6.27 -2.57
C SER A 42 -18.63 6.24 -2.21
N ALA A 43 -18.22 5.31 -1.33
CA ALA A 43 -16.81 5.10 -1.02
C ALA A 43 -16.01 4.57 -2.21
N CYS A 44 -16.62 3.71 -3.04
CA CYS A 44 -16.00 3.17 -4.24
C CYS A 44 -15.90 4.22 -5.35
N GLU A 45 -16.90 5.08 -5.50
CA GLU A 45 -16.85 6.22 -6.44
C GLU A 45 -15.70 7.18 -6.12
N VAL A 46 -15.40 7.39 -4.83
CA VAL A 46 -14.25 8.20 -4.42
C VAL A 46 -12.95 7.49 -4.71
N LEU A 47 -12.85 6.18 -4.41
CA LEU A 47 -11.68 5.38 -4.72
C LEU A 47 -11.39 5.35 -6.21
N GLU A 48 -12.41 5.22 -7.05
CA GLU A 48 -12.32 5.25 -8.52
C GLU A 48 -11.68 6.54 -9.04
N LYS A 49 -11.88 7.67 -8.34
CA LYS A 49 -11.23 8.94 -8.66
C LYS A 49 -9.80 9.04 -8.12
N GLN A 50 -9.48 8.35 -7.03
CA GLN A 50 -8.15 8.38 -6.42
C GLN A 50 -7.15 7.46 -7.13
N VAL A 51 -7.58 6.27 -7.56
CA VAL A 51 -6.70 5.26 -8.17
C VAL A 51 -5.96 5.78 -9.39
N PRO A 52 -6.60 6.45 -10.38
CA PRO A 52 -5.90 6.97 -11.55
C PRO A 52 -4.86 8.05 -11.25
N ILE A 53 -5.01 8.77 -10.13
CA ILE A 53 -4.02 9.78 -9.70
C ILE A 53 -2.76 9.09 -9.20
N LEU A 54 -2.93 8.06 -8.38
CA LEU A 54 -1.80 7.27 -7.88
C LEU A 54 -1.11 6.51 -9.01
N ASP A 55 -1.88 5.94 -9.91
CA ASP A 55 -1.42 5.21 -11.07
C ASP A 55 -0.54 6.07 -11.99
N LYS A 56 -1.00 7.27 -12.36
CA LYS A 56 -0.20 8.23 -13.13
C LYS A 56 1.12 8.61 -12.44
N TRP A 57 1.11 8.72 -11.12
CA TRP A 57 2.33 8.98 -10.37
C TRP A 57 3.31 7.81 -10.48
N ILE A 58 2.82 6.58 -10.35
CA ILE A 58 3.60 5.35 -10.54
C ILE A 58 4.17 5.30 -11.96
N GLU A 59 3.32 5.47 -12.97
CA GLU A 59 3.75 5.48 -14.38
C GLU A 59 4.89 6.47 -14.65
N SER A 60 4.77 7.70 -14.12
CA SER A 60 5.82 8.70 -14.33
C SER A 60 7.16 8.26 -13.73
N HIS A 61 7.14 7.64 -12.54
CA HIS A 61 8.34 7.14 -11.88
C HIS A 61 8.95 5.94 -12.60
N ILE A 62 8.12 5.05 -13.14
CA ILE A 62 8.57 3.93 -13.95
C ILE A 62 9.22 4.42 -15.26
N LYS A 63 8.56 5.33 -15.99
CA LYS A 63 9.07 5.91 -17.25
C LYS A 63 10.41 6.64 -17.03
N GLU A 64 10.58 7.30 -15.89
CA GLU A 64 11.81 8.00 -15.50
C GLU A 64 12.84 7.09 -14.80
N LYS A 65 12.56 5.81 -14.65
CA LYS A 65 13.42 4.81 -13.96
C LYS A 65 13.79 5.22 -12.54
N ARG A 66 12.88 5.91 -11.84
CA ARG A 66 13.10 6.34 -10.46
C ARG A 66 12.89 5.22 -9.45
N LYS A 67 13.68 5.24 -8.39
CA LYS A 67 13.42 4.42 -7.19
C LYS A 67 12.31 5.07 -6.39
N PHE A 68 11.26 4.29 -6.08
CA PHE A 68 10.16 4.80 -5.25
C PHE A 68 9.56 3.74 -4.36
N VAL A 69 8.99 4.20 -3.24
CA VAL A 69 8.20 3.43 -2.29
C VAL A 69 6.90 4.18 -2.00
N ILE A 70 5.80 3.47 -2.00
CA ILE A 70 4.49 3.97 -1.56
C ILE A 70 4.10 3.17 -0.33
N LEU A 71 3.76 3.86 0.76
CA LEU A 71 3.40 3.21 2.02
C LEU A 71 2.21 3.91 2.67
N GLY A 72 1.49 3.16 3.49
CA GLY A 72 0.38 3.68 4.28
C GLY A 72 -0.88 2.83 4.20
N ASP A 73 -1.98 3.43 4.65
CA ASP A 73 -3.30 2.83 4.64
C ASP A 73 -3.96 3.01 3.27
N PHE A 74 -3.97 1.95 2.48
CA PHE A 74 -4.69 1.91 1.20
C PHE A 74 -6.18 1.69 1.39
N ASN A 75 -6.62 1.33 2.61
CA ASN A 75 -8.00 0.96 2.90
C ASN A 75 -8.57 -0.08 1.93
N HIS A 76 -7.68 -0.90 1.34
CA HIS A 76 -8.05 -1.88 0.32
C HIS A 76 -7.16 -3.11 0.40
N ARG A 77 -7.75 -4.30 0.20
CA ARG A 77 -7.08 -5.59 0.33
C ARG A 77 -6.35 -5.96 -0.95
N LEU A 78 -5.26 -5.24 -1.27
CA LEU A 78 -4.54 -5.36 -2.55
C LEU A 78 -3.99 -6.77 -2.81
N THR A 79 -3.78 -7.57 -1.76
CA THR A 79 -3.24 -8.94 -1.86
C THR A 79 -4.29 -9.99 -2.23
N THR A 80 -5.58 -9.62 -2.32
CA THR A 80 -6.63 -10.55 -2.70
C THR A 80 -6.61 -10.85 -4.19
N LYS A 81 -6.99 -12.09 -4.54
CA LYS A 81 -7.05 -12.54 -5.94
C LYS A 81 -8.03 -11.68 -6.75
N ASN A 82 -7.65 -11.35 -7.98
CA ASN A 82 -8.46 -10.54 -8.92
C ASN A 82 -8.80 -9.14 -8.39
N ASN A 83 -7.91 -8.53 -7.62
CA ASN A 83 -8.09 -7.19 -7.11
C ASN A 83 -7.88 -6.16 -8.22
N LYS A 84 -8.93 -5.42 -8.57
CA LYS A 84 -8.90 -4.43 -9.66
C LYS A 84 -7.92 -3.29 -9.38
N PHE A 85 -7.87 -2.81 -8.13
CA PHE A 85 -6.95 -1.74 -7.75
C PHE A 85 -5.49 -2.16 -7.97
N TRP A 86 -5.12 -3.36 -7.47
CA TRP A 86 -3.77 -3.90 -7.68
C TRP A 86 -3.45 -4.12 -9.16
N SER A 87 -4.43 -4.58 -9.94
CA SER A 87 -4.23 -4.78 -11.39
C SER A 87 -3.96 -3.46 -12.10
N VAL A 88 -4.70 -2.39 -11.79
CA VAL A 88 -4.49 -1.06 -12.39
C VAL A 88 -3.07 -0.56 -12.09
N LEU A 89 -2.63 -0.60 -10.83
CA LEU A 89 -1.29 -0.12 -10.47
C LEU A 89 -0.15 -0.94 -11.10
N ASN A 90 -0.40 -2.17 -11.53
CA ASN A 90 0.59 -3.08 -12.13
C ASN A 90 0.55 -3.14 -13.66
N GLU A 91 -0.07 -2.17 -14.31
CA GLU A 91 -0.20 -2.11 -15.76
C GLU A 91 0.17 -0.72 -16.28
N ILE A 92 0.99 -0.65 -17.31
CA ILE A 92 1.30 0.59 -18.04
C ILE A 92 1.19 0.27 -19.53
N ASP A 93 0.34 1.02 -20.25
CA ASP A 93 0.15 0.91 -21.70
C ASP A 93 -0.20 -0.54 -22.14
N GLY A 94 -0.94 -1.30 -21.29
CA GLY A 94 -1.32 -2.70 -21.53
C GLY A 94 -0.23 -3.72 -21.16
N GLU A 95 0.92 -3.28 -20.70
CA GLU A 95 2.01 -4.14 -20.23
C GLU A 95 2.07 -4.23 -18.71
N ARG A 96 2.30 -5.44 -18.20
CA ARG A 96 2.44 -5.67 -16.77
C ARG A 96 3.78 -5.14 -16.28
N ILE A 97 3.73 -4.29 -15.25
CA ILE A 97 4.90 -3.86 -14.48
C ILE A 97 5.07 -4.73 -13.24
N LEU A 98 6.31 -4.83 -12.74
CA LEU A 98 6.64 -5.67 -11.58
C LEU A 98 6.73 -4.82 -10.31
N LEU A 99 5.60 -4.26 -9.86
CA LEU A 99 5.54 -3.69 -8.52
C LEU A 99 5.65 -4.79 -7.47
N LYS A 100 6.38 -4.52 -6.39
CA LYS A 100 6.47 -5.42 -5.25
C LYS A 100 5.62 -4.88 -4.09
N ASN A 101 4.66 -5.69 -3.64
CA ASN A 101 3.94 -5.44 -2.41
C ASN A 101 4.57 -6.28 -1.29
N SER A 102 5.25 -5.64 -0.34
CA SER A 102 5.93 -6.34 0.76
C SER A 102 4.97 -7.04 1.72
N MET A 103 3.67 -6.71 1.65
CA MET A 103 2.63 -7.35 2.48
C MET A 103 1.95 -8.53 1.80
N GLN A 104 2.44 -8.98 0.62
CA GLN A 104 1.76 -9.99 -0.22
C GLN A 104 1.46 -11.28 0.54
N ASP A 105 2.39 -11.76 1.34
CA ASP A 105 2.30 -13.03 2.05
C ASP A 105 2.08 -12.87 3.56
N LEU A 106 1.83 -11.64 4.03
CA LEU A 106 1.63 -11.33 5.44
C LEU A 106 0.15 -11.14 5.78
N LYS A 107 -0.17 -11.39 7.04
CA LYS A 107 -1.51 -11.09 7.57
C LYS A 107 -1.55 -9.66 8.08
N GLY A 108 -2.68 -9.00 7.87
CA GLY A 108 -2.98 -7.71 8.49
C GLY A 108 -3.17 -7.80 10.00
N CYS A 109 -3.36 -6.66 10.63
CA CYS A 109 -3.48 -6.54 12.08
C CYS A 109 -4.78 -7.14 12.63
N HIS A 110 -5.87 -6.93 11.92
CA HIS A 110 -7.20 -7.25 12.42
C HIS A 110 -7.47 -8.76 12.38
N PRO A 111 -7.77 -9.43 13.53
CA PRO A 111 -7.90 -10.89 13.60
C PRO A 111 -9.07 -11.44 12.76
N LYS A 112 -10.16 -10.68 12.65
CA LYS A 112 -11.35 -11.05 11.86
C LYS A 112 -11.14 -10.83 10.35
N TYR A 113 -10.26 -9.90 9.97
CA TYR A 113 -10.00 -9.52 8.59
C TYR A 113 -8.50 -9.65 8.29
N PRO A 114 -8.02 -10.87 8.02
CA PRO A 114 -6.57 -11.15 7.96
C PRO A 114 -5.89 -10.56 6.71
N ALA A 115 -6.63 -10.19 5.67
CA ALA A 115 -6.03 -9.54 4.51
C ALA A 115 -5.61 -8.10 4.88
N PRO A 116 -4.33 -7.73 4.66
CA PRO A 116 -3.84 -6.41 5.01
C PRO A 116 -4.52 -5.31 4.18
N ILE A 117 -4.67 -4.13 4.77
CA ILE A 117 -5.10 -2.88 4.14
C ILE A 117 -4.01 -1.81 4.19
N ASP A 118 -3.02 -2.01 5.07
CA ASP A 118 -1.77 -1.25 5.09
C ASP A 118 -0.75 -1.96 4.20
N HIS A 119 -0.09 -1.20 3.32
CA HIS A 119 0.84 -1.78 2.35
C HIS A 119 2.12 -0.97 2.24
N ILE A 120 3.19 -1.64 1.84
CA ILE A 120 4.44 -1.04 1.35
C ILE A 120 4.64 -1.57 -0.06
N ILE A 121 4.47 -0.68 -1.04
CA ILE A 121 4.60 -0.99 -2.46
C ILE A 121 5.87 -0.34 -2.98
N MET A 122 6.66 -1.09 -3.71
CA MET A 122 7.92 -0.64 -4.30
C MET A 122 7.90 -0.76 -5.80
N GLY A 123 8.43 0.26 -6.46
CA GLY A 123 8.79 0.15 -7.88
C GLY A 123 9.94 -0.83 -8.11
N PRO A 124 10.14 -1.33 -9.34
CA PRO A 124 11.13 -2.37 -9.64
C PRO A 124 12.53 -2.05 -9.09
N TYR A 125 13.01 -0.83 -9.33
CA TYR A 125 14.35 -0.39 -8.91
C TYR A 125 14.52 -0.22 -7.39
N ALA A 126 13.43 0.05 -6.66
CA ALA A 126 13.44 0.09 -5.20
C ALA A 126 13.32 -1.31 -4.59
N ALA A 127 12.57 -2.20 -5.25
CA ALA A 127 12.36 -3.58 -4.80
C ALA A 127 13.67 -4.39 -4.72
N GLU A 128 14.66 -4.09 -5.59
CA GLU A 128 15.99 -4.70 -5.58
C GLU A 128 16.79 -4.37 -4.31
N LEU A 129 16.48 -3.24 -3.67
CA LEU A 129 17.14 -2.80 -2.43
C LEU A 129 16.57 -3.47 -1.18
N GLN A 130 15.43 -4.15 -1.28
CA GLN A 130 14.82 -4.79 -0.13
C GLN A 130 15.66 -5.98 0.35
N LYS A 131 15.99 -5.97 1.64
CA LYS A 131 16.55 -7.15 2.29
C LYS A 131 15.49 -8.26 2.33
N PRO A 132 15.72 -9.41 1.69
CA PRO A 132 14.75 -10.52 1.69
C PRO A 132 14.38 -10.95 3.11
N GLY A 133 13.08 -11.19 3.36
CA GLY A 133 12.58 -11.64 4.65
C GLY A 133 12.63 -10.58 5.75
N SER A 134 12.74 -9.30 5.38
CA SER A 134 12.73 -8.18 6.35
C SER A 134 11.37 -7.53 6.52
N GLU A 135 10.40 -7.97 5.76
CA GLU A 135 9.01 -7.52 5.88
C GLU A 135 8.38 -8.03 7.17
N LEU A 136 7.85 -7.14 7.98
CA LEU A 136 7.26 -7.45 9.28
C LEU A 136 5.97 -6.68 9.51
N VAL A 137 5.02 -7.35 10.18
CA VAL A 137 3.90 -6.73 10.87
C VAL A 137 4.21 -6.75 12.37
N HIS A 138 4.23 -5.58 12.98
CA HIS A 138 4.50 -5.44 14.40
C HIS A 138 3.19 -5.53 15.18
N TYR A 139 2.74 -6.78 15.42
CA TYR A 139 1.53 -7.00 16.20
C TYR A 139 1.69 -6.48 17.62
N PHE A 140 0.62 -5.89 18.16
CA PHE A 140 0.62 -5.48 19.55
C PHE A 140 0.82 -6.69 20.47
N PRO A 141 1.67 -6.56 21.53
CA PRO A 141 1.92 -7.65 22.44
C PRO A 141 0.64 -8.08 23.14
N LYS A 142 0.39 -9.39 23.18
CA LYS A 142 -0.70 -9.97 23.95
C LYS A 142 -0.25 -10.17 25.39
N SER A 143 -0.98 -9.65 26.34
CA SER A 143 -0.85 -10.05 27.73
C SER A 143 -1.66 -11.34 27.95
N GLY A 144 -1.04 -12.52 27.73
CA GLY A 144 -1.53 -13.83 28.21
C GLY A 144 -2.86 -14.36 27.66
N GLU A 145 -3.75 -13.54 27.11
CA GLU A 145 -5.07 -13.90 26.60
C GLU A 145 -5.20 -13.61 25.11
N GLN A 146 -6.08 -14.32 24.41
CA GLN A 146 -6.35 -14.00 23.01
C GLN A 146 -6.94 -12.59 22.92
N MET A 147 -6.26 -11.69 22.18
CA MET A 147 -6.81 -10.37 21.90
C MET A 147 -8.17 -10.54 21.20
N VAL A 148 -9.23 -10.10 21.87
CA VAL A 148 -10.53 -9.85 21.25
C VAL A 148 -10.50 -8.46 20.62
N GLN A 149 -11.37 -8.23 19.65
CA GLN A 149 -11.40 -6.98 18.88
C GLN A 149 -11.46 -5.74 19.78
N ASP A 150 -12.17 -5.83 20.92
CA ASP A 150 -12.37 -4.71 21.86
C ASP A 150 -11.13 -4.39 22.69
N ASP A 151 -10.12 -5.28 22.73
CA ASP A 151 -8.87 -5.10 23.48
C ASP A 151 -7.73 -4.56 22.58
N MET A 152 -7.98 -4.33 21.31
CA MET A 152 -6.95 -3.82 20.40
C MET A 152 -6.73 -2.32 20.61
N LEU A 153 -5.46 -1.92 20.75
CA LEU A 153 -5.07 -0.52 20.80
C LEU A 153 -5.38 0.21 19.47
N SER A 154 -5.35 -0.53 18.37
CA SER A 154 -5.68 -0.05 17.03
C SER A 154 -6.01 -1.26 16.15
N ASP A 155 -6.86 -1.06 15.15
CA ASP A 155 -7.11 -2.01 14.06
C ASP A 155 -6.00 -2.01 12.98
N HIS A 156 -5.03 -1.11 13.11
CA HIS A 156 -3.81 -1.03 12.32
C HIS A 156 -2.59 -1.37 13.17
N CYS A 157 -1.70 -2.20 12.64
CA CYS A 157 -0.38 -2.48 13.22
C CYS A 157 0.71 -1.80 12.40
N PRO A 158 1.80 -1.32 13.01
CA PRO A 158 2.95 -0.86 12.26
C PRO A 158 3.49 -1.96 11.35
N ILE A 159 3.86 -1.58 10.14
CA ILE A 159 4.50 -2.47 9.15
C ILE A 159 5.87 -1.90 8.78
N SER A 160 6.82 -2.76 8.50
CA SER A 160 8.17 -2.33 8.12
C SER A 160 8.84 -3.25 7.12
N VAL A 161 9.79 -2.69 6.37
CA VAL A 161 10.77 -3.41 5.56
C VAL A 161 12.14 -2.77 5.76
N VAL A 162 13.21 -3.50 5.47
CA VAL A 162 14.57 -2.96 5.46
C VAL A 162 15.02 -2.81 4.01
N LEU A 163 15.42 -1.59 3.64
CA LEU A 163 16.06 -1.29 2.36
C LEU A 163 17.55 -1.00 2.59
N LYS A 164 18.40 -1.53 1.71
CA LYS A 164 19.83 -1.23 1.69
C LYS A 164 20.04 -0.07 0.71
N ILE A 165 20.24 1.13 1.23
CA ILE A 165 20.53 2.34 0.47
C ILE A 165 22.04 2.59 0.61
N ASN A 166 22.75 2.73 -0.51
CA ASN A 166 24.19 3.02 -0.55
C ASN A 166 24.43 4.53 -0.53
#